data_1e5cd6c737fe023d42a39740079ae88d
#
_entry.id   1e5cd6c737fe023d42a39740079ae88d
#
_cell.length_a   1.000
_cell.length_b   1.000
_cell.length_c   1.000
_cell.angle_alpha   90.00
_cell.angle_beta   90.00
_cell.angle_gamma   90.00
#
_symmetry.space_group_name_H-M   'P 1'
#
loop_
_entity.id
_entity.type
_entity.pdbx_description
1 polymer ?
#
loop_
_entity_poly.entity_id
_entity_poly.type
_entity_poly.pdbx_seq_one_letter_code
_entity_poly.pdbx_strand_id
1 'polypeptide(L)'
;MNIFQTSLKCCMGLVLSMGVLLGDSKAFKVRVDKSLTPPFLNVLSLAFKQDMRKEIVFVITKSNKLSKKVLCDFDAFLLPETLMSGMPEKALFHKEFLFQSKENKTLYAFSLIDTQYCSKGGNYRYELEKLEHWFVQKAPELAESYRVNYKNQYNKTQTPQK
;
A
#
# COMPACT_ATOMS: atom_id res chain seq x y z
N MET A 1 3.60 44.14 50.41
CA MET A 1 4.62 44.13 49.36
C MET A 1 4.82 42.73 48.83
N ASN A 2 4.04 42.36 47.84
CA ASN A 2 4.17 41.06 47.17
C ASN A 2 4.06 41.31 45.66
N ILE A 3 5.24 41.46 45.05
CA ILE A 3 5.43 41.48 43.62
C ILE A 3 6.25 40.22 43.30
N PHE A 4 5.63 39.09 43.18
CA PHE A 4 6.22 37.87 42.55
C PHE A 4 5.16 36.76 42.45
N GLN A 5 4.14 36.94 41.64
CA GLN A 5 3.29 35.85 41.20
C GLN A 5 2.49 36.23 39.95
N THR A 6 3.19 36.49 38.86
CA THR A 6 2.54 36.51 37.54
C THR A 6 3.57 36.24 36.49
N SER A 7 3.97 35.00 36.34
CA SER A 7 4.66 34.53 35.12
C SER A 7 4.86 33.02 35.07
N LEU A 8 3.79 32.25 35.23
CA LEU A 8 3.88 30.83 34.95
C LEU A 8 2.56 30.20 34.47
N LYS A 9 1.83 30.90 33.63
CA LYS A 9 0.59 30.38 33.03
C LYS A 9 0.50 30.48 31.51
N CYS A 10 1.58 30.82 30.82
CA CYS A 10 1.55 30.97 29.35
C CYS A 10 2.20 29.86 28.53
N CYS A 11 2.79 28.83 29.15
CA CYS A 11 3.47 27.78 28.39
C CYS A 11 2.75 26.44 28.32
N MET A 12 1.57 26.29 28.90
CA MET A 12 0.82 25.02 28.85
C MET A 12 -0.26 24.94 27.79
N GLY A 13 -0.50 25.99 27.03
CA GLY A 13 -1.55 26.04 26.00
C GLY A 13 -1.10 25.68 24.58
N LEU A 14 0.20 25.58 24.34
CA LEU A 14 0.76 25.42 22.98
C LEU A 14 1.13 23.98 22.60
N VAL A 15 1.13 23.05 23.52
CA VAL A 15 1.51 21.65 23.24
C VAL A 15 0.31 20.78 22.82
N LEU A 16 -0.92 21.22 23.11
CA LEU A 16 -2.14 20.49 22.79
C LEU A 16 -2.68 20.74 21.37
N SER A 17 -2.19 21.75 20.67
CA SER A 17 -2.66 22.05 19.31
C SER A 17 -1.85 21.37 18.20
N MET A 18 -0.68 20.82 18.50
CA MET A 18 0.10 20.04 17.51
C MET A 18 -0.38 18.61 17.30
N GLY A 19 -1.16 18.04 18.21
CA GLY A 19 -1.74 16.70 18.08
C GLY A 19 -2.92 16.60 17.12
N VAL A 20 -3.54 17.72 16.75
CA VAL A 20 -4.73 17.76 15.89
C VAL A 20 -4.41 18.00 14.42
N LEU A 21 -3.18 18.42 14.09
CA LEU A 21 -2.72 18.63 12.71
C LEU A 21 -2.09 17.39 12.05
N LEU A 22 -1.90 16.30 12.79
CA LEU A 22 -1.68 14.96 12.22
C LEU A 22 -3.05 14.34 11.88
N GLY A 23 -3.82 15.07 11.05
CA GLY A 23 -5.11 14.62 10.57
C GLY A 23 -4.96 13.25 9.91
N ASP A 24 -5.92 12.38 10.15
CA ASP A 24 -6.09 11.06 9.55
C ASP A 24 -5.76 11.08 8.06
N SER A 25 -4.49 10.84 7.70
CA SER A 25 -4.16 10.54 6.32
C SER A 25 -4.77 9.17 6.04
N LYS A 26 -5.91 9.18 5.36
CA LYS A 26 -6.62 7.97 4.97
C LYS A 26 -5.64 6.99 4.34
N ALA A 27 -5.58 5.76 4.86
CA ALA A 27 -4.76 4.70 4.31
C ALA A 27 -5.14 4.42 2.85
N PHE A 28 -4.16 4.12 2.00
CA PHE A 28 -4.44 3.65 0.66
C PHE A 28 -5.02 2.25 0.69
N LYS A 29 -6.06 2.03 -0.08
CA LYS A 29 -6.76 0.76 -0.17
C LYS A 29 -6.41 0.07 -1.49
N VAL A 30 -5.63 -1.00 -1.41
CA VAL A 30 -5.13 -1.74 -2.57
C VAL A 30 -5.79 -3.11 -2.63
N ARG A 31 -6.46 -3.39 -3.73
CA ARG A 31 -7.01 -4.72 -3.99
C ARG A 31 -5.89 -5.68 -4.37
N VAL A 32 -5.87 -6.85 -3.75
CA VAL A 32 -4.91 -7.92 -4.03
C VAL A 32 -5.62 -9.26 -4.23
N ASP A 33 -4.91 -10.21 -4.82
CA ASP A 33 -5.37 -11.58 -4.96
C ASP A 33 -4.84 -12.48 -3.83
N LYS A 34 -5.59 -13.54 -3.53
CA LYS A 34 -5.24 -14.56 -2.52
C LYS A 34 -3.90 -15.27 -2.77
N SER A 35 -3.40 -15.23 -4.00
CA SER A 35 -2.09 -15.80 -4.36
C SER A 35 -0.91 -15.03 -3.77
N LEU A 36 -1.10 -13.77 -3.36
CA LEU A 36 -0.11 -13.03 -2.60
C LEU A 36 -0.23 -13.36 -1.12
N THR A 37 0.85 -13.90 -0.55
CA THR A 37 0.84 -14.35 0.84
C THR A 37 0.84 -13.20 1.84
N PRO A 38 0.13 -13.33 2.99
CA PRO A 38 0.12 -12.31 4.02
C PRO A 38 1.51 -11.85 4.48
N PRO A 39 2.52 -12.72 4.67
CA PRO A 39 3.87 -12.28 5.01
C PRO A 39 4.49 -11.32 4.01
N PHE A 40 4.31 -11.57 2.71
CA PHE A 40 4.81 -10.66 1.67
C PHE A 40 4.06 -9.33 1.65
N LEU A 41 2.74 -9.35 1.81
CA LEU A 41 1.93 -8.14 1.92
C LEU A 41 2.34 -7.29 3.14
N ASN A 42 2.69 -7.93 4.25
CA ASN A 42 3.22 -7.22 5.41
C ASN A 42 4.57 -6.56 5.13
N VAL A 43 5.46 -7.21 4.38
CA VAL A 43 6.73 -6.61 3.94
C VAL A 43 6.49 -5.35 3.12
N LEU A 44 5.57 -5.41 2.15
CA LEU A 44 5.19 -4.25 1.33
C LEU A 44 4.60 -3.12 2.19
N SER A 45 3.69 -3.44 3.11
CA SER A 45 3.04 -2.47 3.97
C SER A 45 4.02 -1.75 4.89
N LEU A 46 4.93 -2.49 5.52
CA LEU A 46 5.93 -1.93 6.42
C LEU A 46 6.93 -1.04 5.68
N ALA A 47 7.43 -1.49 4.53
CA ALA A 47 8.35 -0.73 3.71
C ALA A 47 7.69 0.58 3.20
N PHE A 48 6.46 0.50 2.74
CA PHE A 48 5.71 1.69 2.31
C PHE A 48 5.53 2.70 3.45
N LYS A 49 5.15 2.21 4.64
CA LYS A 49 5.00 3.06 5.82
C LYS A 49 6.30 3.75 6.22
N GLN A 50 7.44 3.04 6.11
CA GLN A 50 8.76 3.62 6.37
C GLN A 50 9.12 4.72 5.37
N ASP A 51 8.92 4.46 4.08
CA ASP A 51 9.35 5.35 3.01
C ASP A 51 8.41 6.56 2.86
N MET A 52 7.11 6.32 2.91
CA MET A 52 6.08 7.31 2.56
C MET A 52 5.36 7.92 3.76
N ARG A 53 5.56 7.38 4.96
CA ARG A 53 4.87 7.77 6.20
C ARG A 53 3.34 7.74 6.07
N LYS A 54 2.84 6.83 5.24
CA LYS A 54 1.42 6.54 4.99
C LYS A 54 1.16 5.06 5.13
N GLU A 55 -0.07 4.68 5.34
CA GLU A 55 -0.47 3.29 5.47
C GLU A 55 -1.12 2.76 4.20
N ILE A 56 -0.95 1.48 3.98
CA ILE A 56 -1.65 0.72 2.95
C ILE A 56 -2.48 -0.36 3.64
N VAL A 57 -3.72 -0.52 3.17
CA VAL A 57 -4.58 -1.64 3.53
C VAL A 57 -4.75 -2.52 2.29
N PHE A 58 -4.29 -3.74 2.37
CA PHE A 58 -4.51 -4.75 1.33
C PHE A 58 -5.82 -5.48 1.56
N VAL A 59 -6.65 -5.55 0.52
CA VAL A 59 -7.96 -6.18 0.57
C VAL A 59 -8.04 -7.30 -0.45
N ILE A 60 -8.24 -8.52 0.02
CA ILE A 60 -8.48 -9.68 -0.83
C ILE A 60 -9.97 -9.75 -1.14
N THR A 61 -10.31 -9.77 -2.41
CA THR A 61 -11.69 -9.94 -2.87
C THR A 61 -11.87 -11.27 -3.59
N LYS A 62 -12.95 -11.96 -3.28
CA LYS A 62 -13.27 -13.25 -3.91
C LYS A 62 -13.93 -13.13 -5.28
N SER A 63 -14.48 -11.97 -5.61
CA SER A 63 -15.23 -11.76 -6.85
C SER A 63 -14.42 -10.96 -7.87
N ASN A 64 -14.39 -11.42 -9.11
CA ASN A 64 -13.80 -10.71 -10.24
C ASN A 64 -14.78 -9.69 -10.86
N LYS A 65 -16.08 -9.87 -10.62
CA LYS A 65 -17.13 -8.97 -11.10
C LYS A 65 -17.48 -7.95 -10.02
N LEU A 66 -16.79 -6.84 -10.01
CA LEU A 66 -17.06 -5.75 -9.09
C LEU A 66 -17.86 -4.65 -9.80
N SER A 67 -18.87 -4.12 -9.10
CA SER A 67 -19.60 -2.94 -9.55
C SER A 67 -18.68 -1.71 -9.56
N LYS A 68 -19.04 -0.70 -10.34
CA LYS A 68 -18.32 0.58 -10.35
C LYS A 68 -18.14 1.17 -8.96
N LYS A 69 -19.18 1.11 -8.13
CA LYS A 69 -19.14 1.59 -6.75
C LYS A 69 -18.06 0.89 -5.93
N VAL A 70 -17.96 -0.44 -6.04
CA VAL A 70 -16.95 -1.23 -5.31
C VAL A 70 -15.55 -0.97 -5.85
N LEU A 71 -15.38 -0.89 -7.18
CA LEU A 71 -14.07 -0.56 -7.78
C LEU A 71 -13.56 0.80 -7.32
N CYS A 72 -14.44 1.78 -7.23
CA CYS A 72 -14.09 3.14 -6.82
C CYS A 72 -13.81 3.29 -5.32
N ASP A 73 -14.03 2.25 -4.51
CA ASP A 73 -13.58 2.19 -3.12
C ASP A 73 -12.08 1.86 -3.00
N PHE A 74 -11.46 1.34 -4.05
CA PHE A 74 -10.03 1.08 -4.10
C PHE A 74 -9.26 2.25 -4.68
N ASP A 75 -8.02 2.38 -4.25
CA ASP A 75 -7.06 3.34 -4.78
C ASP A 75 -6.20 2.73 -5.88
N ALA A 76 -5.89 1.44 -5.74
CA ALA A 76 -5.05 0.70 -6.67
C ALA A 76 -5.35 -0.81 -6.63
N PHE A 77 -4.74 -1.50 -7.59
CA PHE A 77 -4.88 -2.94 -7.80
C PHE A 77 -3.49 -3.56 -7.97
N LEU A 78 -3.20 -4.61 -7.23
CA LEU A 78 -2.02 -5.45 -7.39
C LEU A 78 -2.50 -6.89 -7.59
N LEU A 79 -2.63 -7.28 -8.84
CA LEU A 79 -3.29 -8.52 -9.24
C LEU A 79 -2.45 -9.31 -10.24
N PRO A 80 -2.65 -10.64 -10.33
CA PRO A 80 -2.21 -11.40 -11.48
C PRO A 80 -2.69 -10.75 -12.78
N GLU A 81 -1.85 -10.75 -13.79
CA GLU A 81 -2.16 -10.14 -15.10
C GLU A 81 -3.46 -10.69 -15.70
N THR A 82 -3.72 -11.97 -15.52
CA THR A 82 -4.95 -12.62 -15.98
C THR A 82 -6.22 -12.04 -15.33
N LEU A 83 -6.15 -11.68 -14.05
CA LEU A 83 -7.27 -11.02 -13.34
C LEU A 83 -7.36 -9.55 -13.71
N MET A 84 -6.23 -8.87 -13.85
CA MET A 84 -6.18 -7.46 -14.27
C MET A 84 -6.82 -7.27 -15.66
N SER A 85 -6.58 -8.18 -16.59
CA SER A 85 -7.14 -8.15 -17.94
C SER A 85 -8.66 -8.37 -17.96
N GLY A 86 -9.24 -8.98 -16.91
CA GLY A 86 -10.68 -9.15 -16.76
C GLY A 86 -11.39 -7.94 -16.16
N MET A 87 -10.67 -6.91 -15.75
CA MET A 87 -11.25 -5.68 -15.19
C MET A 87 -11.67 -4.71 -16.30
N PRO A 88 -12.67 -3.83 -16.04
CA PRO A 88 -13.04 -2.78 -16.98
C PRO A 88 -11.82 -1.88 -17.29
N GLU A 89 -11.42 -1.82 -18.55
CA GLU A 89 -10.27 -1.04 -18.99
C GLU A 89 -10.37 0.44 -18.57
N LYS A 90 -11.58 1.00 -18.62
CA LYS A 90 -11.86 2.39 -18.20
C LYS A 90 -11.63 2.66 -16.71
N ALA A 91 -11.62 1.62 -15.88
CA ALA A 91 -11.39 1.76 -14.45
C ALA A 91 -9.90 1.78 -14.08
N LEU A 92 -9.03 1.40 -15.01
CA LEU A 92 -7.59 1.26 -14.79
C LEU A 92 -6.84 2.45 -15.40
N PHE A 93 -5.88 2.95 -14.64
CA PHE A 93 -4.98 4.02 -15.07
C PHE A 93 -3.53 3.56 -14.89
N HIS A 94 -2.78 3.55 -15.97
CA HIS A 94 -1.39 3.06 -16.03
C HIS A 94 -1.21 1.64 -15.47
N LYS A 95 -1.24 0.65 -16.33
CA LYS A 95 -0.94 -0.74 -15.95
C LYS A 95 0.56 -1.01 -16.12
N GLU A 96 1.22 -1.35 -15.02
CA GLU A 96 2.64 -1.69 -14.99
C GLU A 96 2.85 -3.13 -14.53
N PHE A 97 3.74 -3.86 -15.21
CA PHE A 97 4.16 -5.17 -14.75
C PHE A 97 5.27 -5.02 -13.73
N LEU A 98 5.08 -5.61 -12.55
CA LEU A 98 6.01 -5.43 -11.45
C LEU A 98 6.98 -6.58 -11.26
N PHE A 99 6.47 -7.80 -11.16
CA PHE A 99 7.29 -8.99 -10.92
C PHE A 99 6.56 -10.26 -11.34
N GLN A 100 7.36 -11.32 -11.52
CA GLN A 100 6.85 -12.66 -11.77
C GLN A 100 7.13 -13.54 -10.55
N SER A 101 6.11 -14.22 -10.05
CA SER A 101 6.29 -15.27 -9.06
C SER A 101 7.00 -16.45 -9.70
N LYS A 102 8.12 -16.88 -9.12
CA LYS A 102 8.88 -18.03 -9.65
C LYS A 102 8.26 -19.39 -9.29
N GLU A 103 7.43 -19.41 -8.26
CA GLU A 103 6.78 -20.65 -7.82
C GLU A 103 5.69 -21.08 -8.78
N ASN A 104 4.82 -20.18 -9.16
CA ASN A 104 3.67 -20.44 -10.03
C ASN A 104 3.74 -19.72 -11.38
N LYS A 105 4.85 -19.03 -11.68
CA LYS A 105 5.07 -18.22 -12.90
C LYS A 105 4.01 -17.14 -13.13
N THR A 106 3.27 -16.78 -12.10
CA THR A 106 2.25 -15.71 -12.17
C THR A 106 2.92 -14.36 -12.32
N LEU A 107 2.52 -13.62 -13.35
CA LEU A 107 2.92 -12.25 -13.57
C LEU A 107 1.96 -11.30 -12.85
N TYR A 108 2.48 -10.47 -11.95
CA TYR A 108 1.71 -9.48 -11.20
C TYR A 108 1.83 -8.10 -11.83
N ALA A 109 0.70 -7.47 -12.00
CA ALA A 109 0.58 -6.11 -12.51
C ALA A 109 0.00 -5.19 -11.43
N PHE A 110 0.39 -3.94 -11.50
CA PHE A 110 -0.14 -2.84 -10.69
C PHE A 110 -0.86 -1.83 -11.57
N SER A 111 -1.96 -1.31 -11.09
CA SER A 111 -2.65 -0.20 -11.74
C SER A 111 -3.33 0.67 -10.70
N LEU A 112 -3.35 1.96 -10.91
CA LEU A 112 -4.19 2.88 -10.16
C LEU A 112 -5.64 2.76 -10.61
N ILE A 113 -6.58 3.14 -9.73
CA ILE A 113 -7.94 3.43 -10.16
C ILE A 113 -7.95 4.70 -11.03
N ASP A 114 -8.71 4.71 -12.11
CA ASP A 114 -8.90 5.91 -12.90
C ASP A 114 -9.79 6.92 -12.15
N THR A 115 -9.23 8.09 -11.86
CA THR A 115 -9.93 9.12 -11.06
C THR A 115 -11.09 9.75 -11.82
N GLN A 116 -11.03 9.83 -13.13
CA GLN A 116 -12.14 10.34 -13.96
C GLN A 116 -13.29 9.32 -14.00
N TYR A 117 -12.97 8.04 -14.13
CA TYR A 117 -13.97 6.97 -14.04
C TYR A 117 -14.75 7.02 -12.72
N CYS A 118 -14.07 7.34 -11.62
CA CYS A 118 -14.66 7.42 -10.29
C CYS A 118 -15.13 8.81 -9.89
N SER A 119 -15.05 9.81 -10.76
CA SER A 119 -15.40 11.20 -10.47
C SER A 119 -14.68 11.78 -9.25
N LYS A 120 -13.38 11.45 -9.10
CA LYS A 120 -12.53 11.94 -8.01
C LYS A 120 -11.69 13.13 -8.48
N GLY A 121 -11.38 14.07 -7.56
CA GLY A 121 -10.68 15.31 -7.89
C GLY A 121 -9.19 15.14 -8.25
N GLY A 122 -8.59 16.17 -8.86
CA GLY A 122 -7.21 16.16 -9.34
C GLY A 122 -6.14 16.02 -8.25
N ASN A 123 -6.34 16.56 -7.07
CA ASN A 123 -5.42 16.41 -5.94
C ASN A 123 -5.27 14.93 -5.51
N TYR A 124 -6.34 14.18 -5.59
CA TYR A 124 -6.35 12.75 -5.30
C TYR A 124 -5.49 11.97 -6.29
N ARG A 125 -5.52 12.30 -7.56
CA ARG A 125 -4.68 11.70 -8.60
C ARG A 125 -3.20 11.87 -8.28
N TYR A 126 -2.79 13.06 -7.86
CA TYR A 126 -1.40 13.32 -7.48
C TYR A 126 -0.91 12.40 -6.35
N GLU A 127 -1.75 12.16 -5.35
CA GLU A 127 -1.41 11.22 -4.27
C GLU A 127 -1.33 9.76 -4.77
N LEU A 128 -2.19 9.36 -5.70
CA LEU A 128 -2.13 8.04 -6.32
C LEU A 128 -0.88 7.83 -7.17
N GLU A 129 -0.41 8.86 -7.88
CA GLU A 129 0.82 8.80 -8.68
C GLU A 129 2.05 8.56 -7.80
N LYS A 130 2.09 9.08 -6.59
CA LYS A 130 3.14 8.76 -5.61
C LYS A 130 3.10 7.28 -5.18
N LEU A 131 1.90 6.76 -4.98
CA LEU A 131 1.69 5.35 -4.66
C LEU A 131 2.21 4.45 -5.79
N GLU A 132 1.84 4.75 -7.03
CA GLU A 132 2.30 4.03 -8.23
C GLU A 132 3.82 4.05 -8.34
N HIS A 133 4.44 5.23 -8.24
CA HIS A 133 5.87 5.39 -8.34
C HIS A 133 6.61 4.54 -7.31
N TRP A 134 6.13 4.50 -6.07
CA TRP A 134 6.71 3.66 -5.04
C TRP A 134 6.59 2.17 -5.39
N PHE A 135 5.41 1.71 -5.83
CA PHE A 135 5.19 0.31 -6.17
C PHE A 135 6.07 -0.13 -7.34
N VAL A 136 6.15 0.66 -8.39
CA VAL A 136 6.96 0.35 -9.58
C VAL A 136 8.44 0.22 -9.23
N GLN A 137 8.94 1.05 -8.33
CA GLN A 137 10.34 1.01 -7.92
C GLN A 137 10.64 -0.07 -6.87
N LYS A 138 9.81 -0.19 -5.84
CA LYS A 138 10.13 -0.97 -4.64
C LYS A 138 9.56 -2.39 -4.64
N ALA A 139 8.39 -2.61 -5.19
CA ALA A 139 7.77 -3.93 -5.13
C ALA A 139 8.58 -5.04 -5.83
N PRO A 140 9.20 -4.82 -7.00
CA PRO A 140 10.06 -5.83 -7.63
C PRO A 140 11.28 -6.18 -6.78
N GLU A 141 11.92 -5.18 -6.19
CA GLU A 141 13.09 -5.36 -5.31
C GLU A 141 12.73 -6.15 -4.06
N LEU A 142 11.61 -5.79 -3.41
CA LEU A 142 11.12 -6.48 -2.22
C LEU A 142 10.66 -7.93 -2.52
N ALA A 143 10.07 -8.16 -3.67
CA ALA A 143 9.69 -9.50 -4.10
C ALA A 143 10.91 -10.42 -4.27
N GLU A 144 12.00 -9.91 -4.84
CA GLU A 144 13.24 -10.66 -5.01
C GLU A 144 13.92 -10.92 -3.66
N SER A 145 14.03 -9.91 -2.81
CA SER A 145 14.61 -10.03 -1.47
C SER A 145 13.83 -11.00 -0.58
N TYR A 146 12.50 -10.93 -0.61
CA TYR A 146 11.62 -11.83 0.14
C TYR A 146 11.85 -13.28 -0.26
N ARG A 147 11.95 -13.55 -1.55
CA ARG A 147 12.20 -14.88 -2.07
C ARG A 147 13.53 -15.48 -1.61
N VAL A 148 14.60 -14.70 -1.63
CA VAL A 148 15.94 -15.13 -1.16
C VAL A 148 15.89 -15.47 0.33
N ASN A 149 15.28 -14.63 1.14
CA ASN A 149 15.17 -14.86 2.58
C ASN A 149 14.31 -16.09 2.91
N TYR A 150 13.22 -16.30 2.21
CA TYR A 150 12.36 -17.48 2.39
C TYR A 150 13.11 -18.79 2.09
N LYS A 151 13.86 -18.85 0.99
CA LYS A 151 14.69 -20.02 0.66
C LYS A 151 15.75 -20.30 1.72
N ASN A 152 16.40 -19.27 2.23
CA ASN A 152 17.43 -19.43 3.24
C ASN A 152 16.88 -19.96 4.57
N GLN A 153 15.69 -19.53 4.97
CA GLN A 153 14.99 -20.05 6.15
C GLN A 153 14.56 -21.50 5.96
N TYR A 154 14.02 -21.85 4.81
CA TYR A 154 13.60 -23.22 4.51
C TYR A 154 14.76 -24.19 4.52
N ASN A 155 15.91 -23.83 3.96
CA ASN A 155 17.11 -24.63 3.95
C ASN A 155 17.72 -24.84 5.36
N LYS A 156 17.61 -23.84 6.24
CA LYS A 156 18.05 -23.96 7.65
C LYS A 156 17.22 -24.94 8.46
N THR A 157 15.92 -25.03 8.19
CA THR A 157 15.02 -25.98 8.89
C THR A 157 15.14 -27.42 8.40
N GLN A 158 15.76 -27.64 7.25
CA GLN A 158 15.96 -28.98 6.68
C GLN A 158 17.33 -29.59 6.98
N THR A 159 18.22 -28.90 7.69
CA THR A 159 19.50 -29.46 8.10
C THR A 159 19.27 -30.35 9.33
N PRO A 160 19.41 -31.68 9.25
CA PRO A 160 19.27 -32.56 10.40
C PRO A 160 20.34 -32.20 11.42
N GLN A 161 19.93 -31.95 12.63
CA GLN A 161 20.87 -31.91 13.77
C GLN A 161 21.45 -33.34 13.90
N LYS A 162 22.75 -33.46 13.60
CA LYS A 162 23.53 -34.64 13.95
C LYS A 162 23.91 -34.62 15.42
#